data_34203cd16cbde51fc5394f57f9df90de
#
_entry.id   34203cd16cbde51fc5394f57f9df90de
#
_cell.length_a   1.000
_cell.length_b   1.000
_cell.length_c   1.000
_cell.angle_alpha   90.00
_cell.angle_beta   90.00
_cell.angle_gamma   90.00
#
_symmetry.space_group_name_H-M   'P 1'
#
loop_
_entity.id
_entity.type
_entity.pdbx_description
1 polymer ?
#
loop_
_entity_poly.entity_id
_entity_poly.type
_entity_poly.pdbx_seq_one_letter_code
_entity_poly.pdbx_strand_id
1 'polypeptide(L)'
;MISEKKSGAPYLNVWFGNFYRPAYDDQAFVAEGMELLKKLGFNSVLLDSKDWEDFRERYEGKPASQYVGMQEFMMEQIKKQGMSHTFLAIYLNADNLYPNIRFSPPVFGESVVTAKGNDGRWYRYWSEKAQETMTEHVSQLLEMYGENMTRIEVDGKEKKPLCSMWDPVVAPSFDEDGKKRYRSWLEKRYNGNIKTFNRFYKTEANSFETIEPEQYWFELRYPGKNGFSEKELEDRDEKCRVWMDNQRWKSDELVFYFEAMQKKLHALDPQLYLCPDLSQWGYFLNVDGSFLTGAGLSDLWDTAVRGADFYRIAPYVDAAHFISVPVLPNGDPDCYVTACQHSMMRNMNRGRSFIGGIYWGRFVYNDLYAWISPCEAVASMAAS
;
A
#
# COMPACT_ATOMS: atom_id res chain seq x y z
N MET A 1 -34.65 -9.37 18.49
CA MET A 1 -34.82 -7.95 18.12
C MET A 1 -33.47 -7.40 17.74
N ILE A 2 -33.19 -7.29 16.45
CA ILE A 2 -32.01 -6.61 15.93
C ILE A 2 -32.29 -5.12 16.12
N SER A 3 -31.54 -4.45 17.00
CA SER A 3 -31.68 -3.01 17.17
C SER A 3 -31.34 -2.36 15.83
N GLU A 4 -32.27 -1.63 15.24
CA GLU A 4 -32.02 -0.71 14.15
C GLU A 4 -31.02 0.35 14.64
N LYS A 5 -29.70 0.08 14.48
CA LYS A 5 -28.73 1.16 14.51
C LYS A 5 -29.07 2.06 13.30
N LYS A 6 -29.38 3.32 13.55
CA LYS A 6 -29.39 4.34 12.51
C LYS A 6 -27.99 4.28 11.85
N SER A 7 -27.92 3.65 10.70
CA SER A 7 -26.70 3.66 9.90
C SER A 7 -26.48 5.10 9.46
N GLY A 8 -25.40 5.73 9.88
CA GLY A 8 -24.89 6.92 9.21
C GLY A 8 -24.76 6.63 7.70
N ALA A 9 -24.69 7.68 6.89
CA ALA A 9 -24.48 7.50 5.45
C ALA A 9 -23.24 6.62 5.23
N PRO A 10 -23.30 5.65 4.29
CA PRO A 10 -22.16 4.79 4.02
C PRO A 10 -20.95 5.63 3.58
N TYR A 11 -19.76 5.23 3.99
CA TYR A 11 -18.53 5.83 3.53
C TYR A 11 -18.26 5.35 2.11
N LEU A 12 -18.49 6.23 1.13
CA LEU A 12 -18.24 5.97 -0.29
C LEU A 12 -17.13 6.90 -0.76
N ASN A 13 -15.92 6.34 -0.85
CA ASN A 13 -14.73 7.05 -1.25
C ASN A 13 -14.28 6.64 -2.65
N VAL A 14 -13.61 7.52 -3.36
CA VAL A 14 -13.04 7.24 -4.67
C VAL A 14 -11.67 7.89 -4.81
N TRP A 15 -10.72 7.16 -5.35
CA TRP A 15 -9.47 7.72 -5.81
C TRP A 15 -9.66 8.21 -7.25
N PHE A 16 -9.97 9.49 -7.37
CA PHE A 16 -10.31 10.09 -8.65
C PHE A 16 -9.08 10.32 -9.52
N GLY A 17 -9.16 9.82 -10.75
CA GLY A 17 -8.15 10.07 -11.77
C GLY A 17 -6.80 9.40 -11.51
N ASN A 18 -6.76 8.40 -10.63
CA ASN A 18 -5.54 7.62 -10.42
C ASN A 18 -4.98 7.15 -11.77
N PHE A 19 -3.69 7.41 -12.02
CA PHE A 19 -2.97 7.16 -13.28
C PHE A 19 -3.49 7.94 -14.51
N TYR A 20 -4.43 8.86 -14.34
CA TYR A 20 -4.99 9.62 -15.45
C TYR A 20 -4.53 11.09 -15.43
N ARG A 21 -3.69 11.45 -16.38
CA ARG A 21 -3.04 12.77 -16.44
C ARG A 21 -3.98 13.95 -16.29
N PRO A 22 -5.17 14.00 -16.93
CA PRO A 22 -6.07 15.12 -16.78
C PRO A 22 -6.50 15.44 -15.34
N ALA A 23 -6.46 14.48 -14.43
CA ALA A 23 -6.70 14.75 -13.01
C ALA A 23 -5.61 15.63 -12.36
N TYR A 24 -4.46 15.77 -13.00
CA TYR A 24 -3.31 16.52 -12.50
C TYR A 24 -2.98 17.80 -13.30
N ASP A 25 -3.64 18.04 -14.44
CA ASP A 25 -3.35 19.21 -15.27
C ASP A 25 -4.58 19.85 -15.96
N ASP A 26 -5.79 19.28 -15.81
CA ASP A 26 -7.02 19.77 -16.41
C ASP A 26 -8.09 20.11 -15.37
N GLN A 27 -8.24 21.39 -15.07
CA GLN A 27 -9.21 21.89 -14.10
C GLN A 27 -10.66 21.64 -14.53
N ALA A 28 -10.97 21.68 -15.83
CA ALA A 28 -12.33 21.41 -16.31
C ALA A 28 -12.69 19.95 -16.08
N PHE A 29 -11.79 19.02 -16.41
CA PHE A 29 -11.96 17.60 -16.14
C PHE A 29 -12.20 17.33 -14.65
N VAL A 30 -11.41 17.96 -13.77
CA VAL A 30 -11.56 17.80 -12.31
C VAL A 30 -12.91 18.33 -11.83
N ALA A 31 -13.32 19.52 -12.30
CA ALA A 31 -14.60 20.12 -11.87
C ALA A 31 -15.79 19.27 -12.31
N GLU A 32 -15.83 18.83 -13.56
CA GLU A 32 -16.88 17.94 -14.08
C GLU A 32 -16.88 16.59 -13.38
N GLY A 33 -15.69 16.05 -13.09
CA GLY A 33 -15.51 14.81 -12.36
C GLY A 33 -16.10 14.89 -10.96
N MET A 34 -15.83 15.94 -10.21
CA MET A 34 -16.40 16.11 -8.84
C MET A 34 -17.91 16.26 -8.86
N GLU A 35 -18.48 16.97 -9.85
CA GLU A 35 -19.94 17.05 -10.03
C GLU A 35 -20.55 15.68 -10.32
N LEU A 36 -19.91 14.89 -11.20
CA LEU A 36 -20.36 13.55 -11.54
C LEU A 36 -20.29 12.60 -10.32
N LEU A 37 -19.19 12.62 -9.58
CA LEU A 37 -19.02 11.80 -8.38
C LEU A 37 -20.13 12.09 -7.34
N LYS A 38 -20.45 13.36 -7.14
CA LYS A 38 -21.58 13.74 -6.26
C LYS A 38 -22.91 13.19 -6.74
N LYS A 39 -23.18 13.29 -8.04
CA LYS A 39 -24.41 12.72 -8.64
C LYS A 39 -24.49 11.20 -8.49
N LEU A 40 -23.34 10.52 -8.50
CA LEU A 40 -23.24 9.07 -8.28
C LEU A 40 -23.33 8.66 -6.81
N GLY A 41 -23.39 9.62 -5.89
CA GLY A 41 -23.56 9.36 -4.47
C GLY A 41 -22.27 9.24 -3.65
N PHE A 42 -21.12 9.48 -4.26
CA PHE A 42 -19.86 9.54 -3.51
C PHE A 42 -19.88 10.70 -2.50
N ASN A 43 -19.27 10.48 -1.35
CA ASN A 43 -19.23 11.49 -0.28
C ASN A 43 -17.80 11.82 0.17
N SER A 44 -16.81 11.10 -0.36
CA SER A 44 -15.41 11.32 -0.07
C SER A 44 -14.55 11.08 -1.31
N VAL A 45 -13.42 11.80 -1.40
CA VAL A 45 -12.42 11.63 -2.46
C VAL A 45 -11.05 11.43 -1.81
N LEU A 46 -10.32 10.41 -2.28
CA LEU A 46 -8.94 10.17 -1.87
C LEU A 46 -8.01 11.06 -2.68
N LEU A 47 -7.27 11.89 -1.97
CA LEU A 47 -6.26 12.79 -2.53
C LEU A 47 -4.87 12.21 -2.36
N ASP A 48 -4.04 12.46 -3.33
CA ASP A 48 -2.65 12.06 -3.33
C ASP A 48 -1.78 13.16 -2.71
N SER A 49 -0.89 12.80 -1.79
CA SER A 49 0.07 13.74 -1.19
C SER A 49 1.52 13.29 -1.41
N LYS A 50 1.79 12.65 -2.52
CA LYS A 50 3.09 12.00 -2.81
C LYS A 50 4.25 12.97 -2.93
N ASP A 51 4.04 14.16 -3.42
CA ASP A 51 5.09 15.16 -3.52
C ASP A 51 5.23 15.93 -2.19
N TRP A 52 5.87 15.28 -1.24
CA TRP A 52 6.03 15.81 0.12
C TRP A 52 6.84 17.11 0.14
N GLU A 53 7.80 17.25 -0.74
CA GLU A 53 8.63 18.45 -0.81
C GLU A 53 7.78 19.65 -1.20
N ASP A 54 6.95 19.51 -2.23
CA ASP A 54 6.03 20.55 -2.69
C ASP A 54 5.01 20.91 -1.61
N PHE A 55 4.44 19.92 -0.89
CA PHE A 55 3.52 20.17 0.22
C PHE A 55 4.21 20.87 1.39
N ARG A 56 5.45 20.48 1.73
CA ARG A 56 6.26 21.17 2.75
C ARG A 56 6.56 22.60 2.35
N GLU A 57 6.98 22.85 1.12
CA GLU A 57 7.20 24.18 0.59
C GLU A 57 5.93 25.04 0.65
N ARG A 58 4.79 24.44 0.34
CA ARG A 58 3.49 25.11 0.46
C ARG A 58 3.16 25.46 1.92
N TYR A 59 3.41 24.56 2.84
CA TYR A 59 3.23 24.78 4.28
C TYR A 59 4.14 25.93 4.80
N GLU A 60 5.36 26.03 4.29
CA GLU A 60 6.30 27.11 4.57
C GLU A 60 5.90 28.47 3.97
N GLY A 61 4.78 28.55 3.26
CA GLY A 61 4.25 29.78 2.67
C GLY A 61 4.73 30.08 1.25
N LYS A 62 5.42 29.14 0.58
CA LYS A 62 5.78 29.28 -0.84
C LYS A 62 4.55 29.14 -1.73
N PRO A 63 4.57 29.69 -2.95
CA PRO A 63 3.52 29.45 -3.94
C PRO A 63 3.32 27.94 -4.18
N ALA A 64 2.07 27.53 -4.36
CA ALA A 64 1.78 26.15 -4.70
C ALA A 64 2.47 25.76 -6.03
N SER A 65 3.12 24.59 -6.06
CA SER A 65 3.54 23.99 -7.32
C SER A 65 2.32 23.64 -8.19
N GLN A 66 2.55 23.32 -9.46
CA GLN A 66 1.45 22.86 -10.33
C GLN A 66 0.71 21.66 -9.72
N TYR A 67 1.45 20.71 -9.14
CA TYR A 67 0.88 19.52 -8.54
C TYR A 67 0.04 19.86 -7.30
N VAL A 68 0.59 20.59 -6.33
CA VAL A 68 -0.14 21.01 -5.12
C VAL A 68 -1.31 21.90 -5.48
N GLY A 69 -1.13 22.84 -6.43
CA GLY A 69 -2.21 23.70 -6.90
C GLY A 69 -3.40 22.92 -7.49
N MET A 70 -3.14 21.83 -8.20
CA MET A 70 -4.22 20.94 -8.68
C MET A 70 -4.89 20.17 -7.54
N GLN A 71 -4.16 19.72 -6.52
CA GLN A 71 -4.75 19.11 -5.34
C GLN A 71 -5.61 20.12 -4.55
N GLU A 72 -5.12 21.36 -4.38
CA GLU A 72 -5.91 22.43 -3.76
C GLU A 72 -7.18 22.75 -4.56
N PHE A 73 -7.07 22.87 -5.89
CA PHE A 73 -8.24 23.05 -6.75
C PHE A 73 -9.25 21.91 -6.62
N MET A 74 -8.77 20.66 -6.60
CA MET A 74 -9.64 19.49 -6.38
C MET A 74 -10.34 19.56 -5.02
N MET A 75 -9.64 19.93 -3.94
CA MET A 75 -10.24 20.12 -2.61
C MET A 75 -11.34 21.22 -2.62
N GLU A 76 -11.14 22.31 -3.35
CA GLU A 76 -12.16 23.34 -3.51
C GLU A 76 -13.40 22.80 -4.22
N GLN A 77 -13.24 22.03 -5.31
CA GLN A 77 -14.37 21.42 -6.01
C GLN A 77 -15.08 20.40 -5.15
N ILE A 78 -14.35 19.55 -4.39
CA ILE A 78 -14.91 18.61 -3.42
C ILE A 78 -15.80 19.34 -2.40
N LYS A 79 -15.28 20.42 -1.79
CA LYS A 79 -16.01 21.24 -0.82
C LYS A 79 -17.24 21.90 -1.45
N LYS A 80 -17.13 22.43 -2.67
CA LYS A 80 -18.22 23.03 -3.44
C LYS A 80 -19.37 22.03 -3.67
N GLN A 81 -19.06 20.74 -3.87
CA GLN A 81 -20.07 19.69 -4.05
C GLN A 81 -20.60 19.14 -2.71
N GLY A 82 -20.19 19.67 -1.56
CA GLY A 82 -20.56 19.17 -0.25
C GLY A 82 -20.05 17.74 0.01
N MET A 83 -18.90 17.41 -0.52
CA MET A 83 -18.14 16.21 -0.21
C MET A 83 -16.97 16.54 0.71
N SER A 84 -16.31 15.49 1.21
CA SER A 84 -15.10 15.58 1.99
C SER A 84 -13.92 14.89 1.28
N HIS A 85 -12.71 15.01 1.83
CA HIS A 85 -11.55 14.33 1.28
C HIS A 85 -10.80 13.53 2.35
N THR A 86 -10.01 12.59 1.92
CA THR A 86 -8.99 11.90 2.72
C THR A 86 -7.67 11.88 1.98
N PHE A 87 -6.57 11.59 2.67
CA PHE A 87 -5.23 11.61 2.09
C PHE A 87 -4.64 10.21 2.00
N LEU A 88 -3.93 10.01 0.92
CA LEU A 88 -2.94 8.96 0.74
C LEU A 88 -1.58 9.54 1.16
N ALA A 89 -1.21 9.39 2.42
CA ALA A 89 -0.14 10.19 3.03
C ALA A 89 1.00 9.38 3.65
N ILE A 90 0.91 8.06 3.72
CA ILE A 90 1.93 7.22 4.34
C ILE A 90 2.53 6.30 3.30
N TYR A 91 3.84 6.38 3.14
CA TYR A 91 4.58 5.68 2.08
C TYR A 91 5.75 4.90 2.66
N LEU A 92 6.01 3.72 2.10
CA LEU A 92 7.20 2.92 2.39
C LEU A 92 8.22 2.94 1.26
N ASN A 93 7.79 3.33 0.09
CA ASN A 93 8.65 3.42 -1.08
C ASN A 93 8.34 4.67 -1.89
N ALA A 94 9.32 5.11 -2.65
CA ALA A 94 9.15 6.10 -3.70
C ALA A 94 9.01 5.37 -5.02
N ASP A 95 7.80 4.93 -5.36
CA ASP A 95 7.61 4.25 -6.62
C ASP A 95 7.48 5.24 -7.79
N ASN A 96 8.34 5.06 -8.78
CA ASN A 96 8.38 5.87 -10.01
C ASN A 96 7.32 5.44 -11.05
N LEU A 97 6.24 4.79 -10.64
CA LEU A 97 5.15 4.43 -11.57
C LEU A 97 4.50 5.64 -12.24
N TYR A 98 4.75 6.83 -11.71
CA TYR A 98 4.21 8.07 -12.24
C TYR A 98 5.32 8.94 -12.81
N PRO A 99 5.57 8.92 -14.11
CA PRO A 99 6.65 9.67 -14.73
C PRO A 99 6.52 11.19 -14.58
N ASN A 100 5.38 11.69 -14.13
CA ASN A 100 5.08 13.11 -13.98
C ASN A 100 5.00 13.57 -12.51
N ILE A 101 5.13 12.66 -11.55
CA ILE A 101 5.11 12.99 -10.13
C ILE A 101 6.51 12.78 -9.61
N ARG A 102 7.12 13.84 -9.13
CA ARG A 102 8.43 13.76 -8.48
C ARG A 102 8.24 13.14 -7.11
N PHE A 103 8.56 11.87 -7.00
CA PHE A 103 8.88 11.32 -5.70
C PHE A 103 10.25 11.85 -5.30
N SER A 104 10.29 12.65 -4.28
CA SER A 104 11.56 13.12 -3.73
C SER A 104 12.03 12.16 -2.64
N PRO A 105 12.85 11.14 -2.99
CA PRO A 105 13.37 10.18 -2.02
C PRO A 105 14.08 10.83 -0.82
N PRO A 106 14.74 12.00 -1.01
CA PRO A 106 15.53 12.60 0.06
C PRO A 106 14.72 13.20 1.21
N VAL A 107 13.40 13.34 1.09
CA VAL A 107 12.59 13.95 2.18
C VAL A 107 12.74 13.14 3.47
N PHE A 108 12.90 11.85 3.39
CA PHE A 108 13.17 10.99 4.55
C PHE A 108 14.64 10.99 4.98
N GLY A 109 15.52 11.59 4.19
CA GLY A 109 16.95 11.75 4.50
C GLY A 109 17.78 10.47 4.53
N GLU A 110 17.17 9.31 4.39
CA GLU A 110 17.84 8.02 4.47
C GLU A 110 17.16 7.01 3.55
N SER A 111 17.93 6.51 2.59
CA SER A 111 17.50 5.42 1.72
C SER A 111 18.17 4.12 2.12
N VAL A 112 17.53 2.99 1.84
CA VAL A 112 18.18 1.68 1.99
C VAL A 112 19.25 1.50 0.91
N VAL A 113 20.28 0.73 1.22
CA VAL A 113 21.32 0.33 0.29
C VAL A 113 20.98 -1.06 -0.22
N THR A 114 20.51 -1.16 -1.45
CA THR A 114 20.20 -2.44 -2.09
C THR A 114 21.47 -3.12 -2.63
N ALA A 115 21.37 -4.37 -3.08
CA ALA A 115 22.47 -5.08 -3.72
C ALA A 115 23.02 -4.36 -4.99
N LYS A 116 22.23 -3.44 -5.56
CA LYS A 116 22.62 -2.60 -6.71
C LYS A 116 23.14 -1.22 -6.28
N GLY A 117 23.26 -0.98 -4.99
CA GLY A 117 23.59 0.31 -4.41
C GLY A 117 22.33 1.07 -3.93
N ASN A 118 22.50 2.34 -3.58
CA ASN A 118 21.40 3.19 -3.17
C ASN A 118 20.58 3.61 -4.40
N ASP A 119 19.41 3.05 -4.59
CA ASP A 119 18.52 3.39 -5.70
C ASP A 119 17.47 4.46 -5.34
N GLY A 120 17.47 4.91 -4.08
CA GLY A 120 16.61 5.99 -3.61
C GLY A 120 15.13 5.67 -3.53
N ARG A 121 14.70 4.45 -3.87
CA ARG A 121 13.28 4.07 -3.91
C ARG A 121 12.73 3.60 -2.57
N TRP A 122 13.57 3.10 -1.70
CA TRP A 122 13.17 2.49 -0.44
C TRP A 122 13.67 3.31 0.73
N TYR A 123 12.77 3.59 1.67
CA TYR A 123 13.10 4.32 2.88
C TYR A 123 13.53 3.38 3.99
N ARG A 124 14.40 3.89 4.87
CA ARG A 124 14.71 3.24 6.13
C ARG A 124 13.54 3.39 7.10
N TYR A 125 12.49 2.62 6.87
CA TYR A 125 11.24 2.67 7.64
C TYR A 125 11.44 2.45 9.15
N TRP A 126 12.56 1.88 9.56
CA TRP A 126 12.93 1.70 10.96
C TRP A 126 13.67 2.91 11.54
N SER A 127 14.07 3.86 10.76
CA SER A 127 14.70 5.10 11.21
C SER A 127 13.69 6.00 11.91
N GLU A 128 14.02 6.42 13.12
CA GLU A 128 13.20 7.36 13.88
C GLU A 128 12.98 8.65 13.08
N LYS A 129 14.05 9.18 12.46
CA LYS A 129 13.98 10.36 11.60
C LYS A 129 13.01 10.21 10.45
N ALA A 130 13.00 9.06 9.75
CA ALA A 130 12.07 8.81 8.66
C ALA A 130 10.63 8.77 9.16
N GLN A 131 10.38 8.10 10.29
CA GLN A 131 9.06 8.05 10.91
C GLN A 131 8.58 9.42 11.40
N GLU A 132 9.46 10.21 11.98
CA GLU A 132 9.18 11.59 12.40
C GLU A 132 8.84 12.49 11.23
N THR A 133 9.63 12.44 10.15
CA THR A 133 9.37 13.20 8.93
C THR A 133 8.00 12.83 8.31
N MET A 134 7.64 11.55 8.33
CA MET A 134 6.33 11.08 7.87
C MET A 134 5.20 11.62 8.76
N THR A 135 5.39 11.58 10.07
CA THR A 135 4.41 12.09 11.04
C THR A 135 4.26 13.61 10.92
N GLU A 136 5.35 14.32 10.70
CA GLU A 136 5.37 15.76 10.47
C GLU A 136 4.60 16.12 9.19
N HIS A 137 4.82 15.39 8.10
CA HIS A 137 4.06 15.58 6.86
C HIS A 137 2.54 15.44 7.09
N VAL A 138 2.13 14.40 7.80
CA VAL A 138 0.71 14.23 8.16
C VAL A 138 0.21 15.40 9.00
N SER A 139 1.00 15.87 9.97
CA SER A 139 0.66 17.04 10.80
C SER A 139 0.44 18.30 9.94
N GLN A 140 1.32 18.55 9.00
CA GLN A 140 1.23 19.69 8.06
C GLN A 140 -0.02 19.59 7.18
N LEU A 141 -0.34 18.40 6.65
CA LEU A 141 -1.56 18.18 5.87
C LEU A 141 -2.83 18.43 6.70
N LEU A 142 -2.85 17.98 7.95
CA LEU A 142 -3.99 18.20 8.85
C LEU A 142 -4.16 19.68 9.19
N GLU A 143 -3.07 20.39 9.40
CA GLU A 143 -3.10 21.81 9.70
C GLU A 143 -3.59 22.66 8.51
N MET A 144 -3.10 22.35 7.31
CA MET A 144 -3.49 23.08 6.08
C MET A 144 -4.89 22.73 5.61
N TYR A 145 -5.27 21.44 5.64
CA TYR A 145 -6.44 20.94 4.90
C TYR A 145 -7.39 20.09 5.74
N GLY A 146 -7.15 19.90 7.03
CA GLY A 146 -7.93 19.00 7.91
C GLY A 146 -9.37 19.43 8.16
N GLU A 147 -9.74 20.68 7.88
CA GLU A 147 -11.12 21.20 8.10
C GLU A 147 -12.17 20.37 7.38
N ASN A 148 -11.94 20.06 6.09
CA ASN A 148 -12.85 19.28 5.24
C ASN A 148 -12.45 17.82 5.09
N MET A 149 -11.61 17.32 5.99
CA MET A 149 -11.22 15.91 5.98
C MET A 149 -12.41 15.03 6.32
N THR A 150 -12.50 13.88 5.63
CA THR A 150 -13.58 12.90 5.84
C THR A 150 -13.63 12.44 7.29
N ARG A 151 -14.83 12.34 7.81
CA ARG A 151 -15.14 11.82 9.14
C ARG A 151 -16.12 10.67 9.01
N ILE A 152 -15.80 9.55 9.62
CA ILE A 152 -16.62 8.35 9.65
C ILE A 152 -16.92 7.97 11.10
N GLU A 153 -18.02 7.30 11.32
CA GLU A 153 -18.34 6.73 12.63
C GLU A 153 -17.92 5.27 12.69
N VAL A 154 -17.03 4.94 13.63
CA VAL A 154 -16.59 3.57 13.90
C VAL A 154 -16.79 3.27 15.38
N ASP A 155 -17.61 2.27 15.68
CA ASP A 155 -17.94 1.87 17.06
C ASP A 155 -18.40 3.04 17.96
N GLY A 156 -19.23 3.94 17.39
CA GLY A 156 -19.75 5.11 18.08
C GLY A 156 -18.75 6.25 18.30
N LYS A 157 -17.62 6.22 17.63
CA LYS A 157 -16.58 7.26 17.68
C LYS A 157 -16.32 7.82 16.30
N GLU A 158 -16.15 9.13 16.25
CA GLU A 158 -15.72 9.81 15.04
C GLU A 158 -14.25 9.52 14.74
N LYS A 159 -13.97 9.15 13.50
CA LYS A 159 -12.63 8.82 12.99
C LYS A 159 -12.35 9.53 11.68
N LYS A 160 -11.07 9.85 11.44
CA LYS A 160 -10.56 10.47 10.23
C LYS A 160 -9.71 9.45 9.46
N PRO A 161 -10.23 8.82 8.40
CA PRO A 161 -9.47 7.86 7.61
C PRO A 161 -8.23 8.50 7.02
N LEU A 162 -7.10 7.81 7.15
CA LEU A 162 -5.83 8.16 6.53
C LEU A 162 -5.28 6.92 5.84
N CYS A 163 -5.18 6.97 4.53
CA CYS A 163 -4.72 5.84 3.75
C CYS A 163 -3.18 5.85 3.62
N SER A 164 -2.58 4.68 3.62
CA SER A 164 -1.21 4.52 3.14
C SER A 164 -1.23 4.31 1.63
N MET A 165 -0.08 4.57 1.01
CA MET A 165 0.12 4.16 -0.37
C MET A 165 -0.02 2.63 -0.49
N TRP A 166 -0.53 2.19 -1.63
CA TRP A 166 -0.70 0.79 -1.93
C TRP A 166 0.55 -0.02 -1.67
N ASP A 167 0.30 -1.27 -1.35
CA ASP A 167 1.29 -2.30 -1.33
C ASP A 167 2.51 -1.97 -0.45
N PRO A 168 2.32 -1.94 0.87
CA PRO A 168 3.45 -1.73 1.74
C PRO A 168 4.51 -2.81 1.47
N VAL A 169 5.63 -2.39 0.96
CA VAL A 169 6.79 -3.25 0.70
C VAL A 169 7.97 -2.72 1.49
N VAL A 170 8.66 -3.62 2.16
CA VAL A 170 9.92 -3.32 2.84
C VAL A 170 11.07 -3.97 2.08
N ALA A 171 12.16 -3.26 1.96
CA ALA A 171 13.39 -3.76 1.38
C ALA A 171 14.50 -3.84 2.44
N PRO A 172 15.36 -4.86 2.38
CA PRO A 172 16.55 -4.91 3.24
C PRO A 172 17.54 -3.84 2.85
N SER A 173 18.29 -3.33 3.83
CA SER A 173 19.45 -2.51 3.57
C SER A 173 20.73 -3.33 3.80
N PHE A 174 21.65 -3.23 2.87
CA PHE A 174 22.92 -3.97 2.93
C PHE A 174 24.11 -3.10 3.37
N ASP A 175 23.83 -1.96 3.97
CA ASP A 175 24.81 -1.23 4.77
C ASP A 175 24.91 -1.83 6.19
N GLU A 176 25.83 -1.36 6.98
CA GLU A 176 26.13 -1.94 8.29
C GLU A 176 24.93 -1.93 9.25
N ASP A 177 24.11 -0.90 9.21
CA ASP A 177 22.91 -0.82 10.05
C ASP A 177 21.84 -1.84 9.61
N GLY A 178 21.55 -1.90 8.33
CA GLY A 178 20.62 -2.86 7.78
C GLY A 178 21.09 -4.31 7.93
N LYS A 179 22.39 -4.56 7.71
CA LYS A 179 23.00 -5.88 7.95
C LYS A 179 22.87 -6.31 9.40
N LYS A 180 23.17 -5.42 10.34
CA LYS A 180 23.02 -5.69 11.78
C LYS A 180 21.58 -6.04 12.12
N ARG A 181 20.60 -5.29 11.55
CA ARG A 181 19.18 -5.54 11.78
C ARG A 181 18.77 -6.93 11.27
N TYR A 182 19.16 -7.29 10.05
CA TYR A 182 18.84 -8.60 9.48
C TYR A 182 19.53 -9.76 10.20
N ARG A 183 20.82 -9.61 10.59
CA ARG A 183 21.56 -10.59 11.39
C ARG A 183 20.88 -10.85 12.73
N SER A 184 20.46 -9.79 13.42
CA SER A 184 19.73 -9.91 14.70
C SER A 184 18.39 -10.63 14.53
N TRP A 185 17.70 -10.38 13.41
CA TRP A 185 16.48 -11.10 13.08
C TRP A 185 16.75 -12.60 12.83
N LEU A 186 17.78 -12.94 12.05
CA LEU A 186 18.18 -14.33 11.82
C LEU A 186 18.54 -15.04 13.14
N GLU A 187 19.31 -14.41 13.99
CA GLU A 187 19.67 -14.95 15.30
C GLU A 187 18.42 -15.27 16.13
N LYS A 188 17.49 -14.34 16.21
CA LYS A 188 16.20 -14.55 16.89
C LYS A 188 15.39 -15.66 16.20
N ARG A 189 15.34 -15.69 14.87
CA ARG A 189 14.64 -16.70 14.07
C ARG A 189 15.10 -18.10 14.33
N TYR A 190 16.40 -18.28 14.58
CA TYR A 190 17.04 -19.56 14.85
C TYR A 190 17.37 -19.77 16.33
N ASN A 191 16.80 -18.98 17.24
CA ASN A 191 17.01 -19.04 18.69
C ASN A 191 18.50 -19.05 19.09
N GLY A 192 19.34 -18.26 18.43
CA GLY A 192 20.79 -18.20 18.64
C GLY A 192 21.55 -19.45 18.18
N ASN A 193 20.89 -20.41 17.52
CA ASN A 193 21.53 -21.66 17.13
C ASN A 193 22.08 -21.60 15.69
N ILE A 194 23.35 -21.20 15.58
CA ILE A 194 24.04 -21.08 14.30
C ILE A 194 24.13 -22.43 13.55
N LYS A 195 24.22 -23.55 14.26
CA LYS A 195 24.27 -24.88 13.62
C LYS A 195 22.96 -25.20 12.88
N THR A 196 21.84 -24.78 13.46
CA THR A 196 20.54 -24.93 12.82
C THR A 196 20.44 -24.06 11.57
N PHE A 197 20.88 -22.80 11.64
CA PHE A 197 20.98 -21.92 10.48
C PHE A 197 21.86 -22.56 9.40
N ASN A 198 23.10 -22.95 9.73
CA ASN A 198 24.03 -23.56 8.79
C ASN A 198 23.44 -24.78 8.07
N ARG A 199 22.72 -25.64 8.81
CA ARG A 199 22.07 -26.80 8.21
C ARG A 199 21.00 -26.42 7.17
N PHE A 200 20.19 -25.39 7.45
CA PHE A 200 19.14 -24.97 6.52
C PHE A 200 19.65 -24.17 5.34
N TYR A 201 20.70 -23.37 5.55
CA TYR A 201 21.28 -22.52 4.52
C TYR A 201 22.46 -23.15 3.81
N LYS A 202 22.82 -24.39 4.19
CA LYS A 202 23.98 -25.14 3.64
C LYS A 202 25.27 -24.31 3.70
N THR A 203 25.55 -23.70 4.85
CA THR A 203 26.73 -22.84 5.09
C THR A 203 27.47 -23.27 6.34
N GLU A 204 28.64 -22.67 6.58
CA GLU A 204 29.53 -22.95 7.70
C GLU A 204 29.87 -21.67 8.50
N ALA A 205 28.90 -20.77 8.63
CA ALA A 205 29.09 -19.55 9.40
C ALA A 205 29.43 -19.85 10.87
N ASN A 206 30.39 -19.14 11.43
CA ASN A 206 30.81 -19.31 12.83
C ASN A 206 29.85 -18.65 13.82
N SER A 207 29.23 -17.55 13.42
CA SER A 207 28.25 -16.81 14.21
C SER A 207 27.30 -16.05 13.31
N PHE A 208 26.17 -15.54 13.85
CA PHE A 208 25.25 -14.68 13.11
C PHE A 208 25.89 -13.35 12.70
N GLU A 209 26.85 -12.86 13.45
CA GLU A 209 27.56 -11.61 13.16
C GLU A 209 28.40 -11.68 11.89
N THR A 210 28.87 -12.89 11.51
CA THR A 210 29.70 -13.10 10.31
C THR A 210 28.89 -13.37 9.04
N ILE A 211 27.56 -13.40 9.14
CA ILE A 211 26.69 -13.60 7.99
C ILE A 211 26.68 -12.33 7.14
N GLU A 212 26.86 -12.50 5.82
CA GLU A 212 26.66 -11.45 4.83
C GLU A 212 25.26 -11.57 4.23
N PRO A 213 24.29 -10.75 4.68
CA PRO A 213 22.87 -10.91 4.33
C PRO A 213 22.60 -10.92 2.83
N GLU A 214 23.33 -10.16 2.03
CA GLU A 214 23.17 -10.09 0.59
C GLU A 214 23.39 -11.44 -0.11
N GLN A 215 24.16 -12.35 0.47
CA GLN A 215 24.37 -13.70 -0.06
C GLN A 215 23.15 -14.62 0.17
N TYR A 216 22.34 -14.25 1.13
CA TYR A 216 21.18 -15.00 1.57
C TYR A 216 19.86 -14.25 1.31
N TRP A 217 19.91 -13.22 0.49
CA TRP A 217 18.72 -12.54 0.01
C TRP A 217 18.32 -13.10 -1.35
N PHE A 218 17.15 -13.70 -1.43
CA PHE A 218 16.62 -14.26 -2.65
C PHE A 218 15.19 -13.78 -2.88
N GLU A 219 14.97 -13.11 -3.98
CA GLU A 219 13.66 -12.72 -4.45
C GLU A 219 13.23 -13.63 -5.60
N LEU A 220 12.06 -14.22 -5.44
CA LEU A 220 11.43 -14.98 -6.52
C LEU A 220 10.95 -13.98 -7.57
N ARG A 221 11.44 -14.12 -8.79
CA ARG A 221 10.95 -13.33 -9.91
C ARG A 221 9.85 -14.09 -10.64
N TYR A 222 8.89 -13.35 -11.15
CA TYR A 222 7.92 -13.93 -12.07
C TYR A 222 8.62 -14.42 -13.33
N PRO A 223 8.21 -15.59 -13.87
CA PRO A 223 8.71 -16.03 -15.16
C PRO A 223 8.30 -15.00 -16.19
N GLY A 224 9.25 -14.60 -17.02
CA GLY A 224 8.92 -13.83 -18.22
C GLY A 224 7.99 -14.62 -19.15
N LYS A 225 7.64 -14.05 -20.31
CA LYS A 225 6.76 -14.70 -21.33
C LYS A 225 7.19 -16.13 -21.72
N ASN A 226 8.43 -16.50 -21.47
CA ASN A 226 9.03 -17.79 -21.81
C ASN A 226 9.07 -18.80 -20.62
N GLY A 227 8.45 -18.46 -19.49
CA GLY A 227 8.55 -19.27 -18.29
C GLY A 227 9.90 -19.13 -17.57
N PHE A 228 10.13 -19.97 -16.56
CA PHE A 228 11.41 -20.06 -15.86
C PHE A 228 12.43 -20.87 -16.67
N SER A 229 13.67 -20.42 -16.71
CA SER A 229 14.79 -21.25 -17.18
C SER A 229 15.06 -22.40 -16.20
N GLU A 230 15.72 -23.46 -16.66
CA GLU A 230 16.11 -24.60 -15.81
C GLU A 230 16.93 -24.12 -14.61
N LYS A 231 17.86 -23.19 -14.82
CA LYS A 231 18.67 -22.60 -13.74
C LYS A 231 17.83 -21.83 -12.73
N GLU A 232 16.84 -21.08 -13.15
CA GLU A 232 15.94 -20.36 -12.23
C GLU A 232 15.08 -21.33 -11.41
N LEU A 233 14.68 -22.48 -11.99
CA LEU A 233 13.98 -23.55 -11.27
C LEU A 233 14.89 -24.22 -10.23
N GLU A 234 16.13 -24.53 -10.61
CA GLU A 234 17.14 -25.08 -9.68
C GLU A 234 17.45 -24.10 -8.55
N ASP A 235 17.70 -22.84 -8.86
CA ASP A 235 17.94 -21.79 -7.86
C ASP A 235 16.75 -21.63 -6.91
N ARG A 236 15.52 -21.70 -7.43
CA ARG A 236 14.31 -21.63 -6.62
C ARG A 236 14.23 -22.77 -5.62
N ASP A 237 14.46 -23.99 -6.06
CA ASP A 237 14.34 -25.17 -5.21
C ASP A 237 15.46 -25.22 -4.15
N GLU A 238 16.67 -24.83 -4.52
CA GLU A 238 17.78 -24.70 -3.57
C GLU A 238 17.58 -23.59 -2.52
N LYS A 239 17.03 -22.46 -2.96
CA LYS A 239 16.87 -21.26 -2.13
C LYS A 239 15.49 -21.11 -1.49
N CYS A 240 14.64 -22.12 -1.61
CA CYS A 240 13.27 -22.09 -1.05
C CYS A 240 13.27 -21.69 0.43
N ARG A 241 14.19 -22.21 1.24
CA ARG A 241 14.29 -21.85 2.67
C ARG A 241 14.68 -20.38 2.84
N VAL A 242 15.64 -19.90 2.08
CA VAL A 242 16.06 -18.49 2.09
C VAL A 242 14.89 -17.60 1.73
N TRP A 243 14.17 -17.95 0.66
CA TRP A 243 12.98 -17.20 0.23
C TRP A 243 11.90 -17.15 1.33
N MET A 244 11.59 -18.28 1.96
CA MET A 244 10.60 -18.32 3.04
C MET A 244 10.99 -17.45 4.23
N ASP A 245 12.28 -17.46 4.61
CA ASP A 245 12.76 -16.61 5.68
C ASP A 245 12.76 -15.13 5.29
N ASN A 246 13.07 -14.80 4.03
CA ASN A 246 12.95 -13.43 3.54
C ASN A 246 11.50 -12.91 3.56
N GLN A 247 10.53 -13.74 3.18
CA GLN A 247 9.11 -13.38 3.30
C GLN A 247 8.70 -13.20 4.77
N ARG A 248 9.20 -14.03 5.66
CA ARG A 248 8.95 -13.92 7.09
C ARG A 248 9.56 -12.66 7.67
N TRP A 249 10.79 -12.33 7.26
CA TRP A 249 11.43 -11.08 7.65
C TRP A 249 10.63 -9.88 7.18
N LYS A 250 10.22 -9.83 5.91
CA LYS A 250 9.36 -8.76 5.38
C LYS A 250 8.09 -8.60 6.23
N SER A 251 7.44 -9.71 6.57
CA SER A 251 6.24 -9.70 7.40
C SER A 251 6.51 -9.14 8.81
N ASP A 252 7.61 -9.54 9.45
CA ASP A 252 7.97 -9.04 10.77
C ASP A 252 8.30 -7.54 10.73
N GLU A 253 8.94 -7.08 9.67
CA GLU A 253 9.29 -5.69 9.47
C GLU A 253 8.07 -4.81 9.16
N LEU A 254 7.10 -5.32 8.40
CA LEU A 254 5.84 -4.62 8.18
C LEU A 254 5.05 -4.45 9.49
N VAL A 255 5.03 -5.47 10.32
CA VAL A 255 4.41 -5.40 11.65
C VAL A 255 5.09 -4.32 12.49
N PHE A 256 6.42 -4.31 12.53
CA PHE A 256 7.19 -3.30 13.25
C PHE A 256 6.84 -1.88 12.77
N TYR A 257 6.81 -1.68 11.46
CA TYR A 257 6.52 -0.39 10.85
C TYR A 257 5.10 0.11 11.20
N PHE A 258 4.08 -0.74 10.98
CA PHE A 258 2.71 -0.32 11.26
C PHE A 258 2.46 -0.08 12.74
N GLU A 259 3.06 -0.86 13.64
CA GLU A 259 3.00 -0.61 15.08
C GLU A 259 3.58 0.77 15.44
N ALA A 260 4.74 1.09 14.89
CA ALA A 260 5.38 2.39 15.13
C ALA A 260 4.54 3.55 14.58
N MET A 261 4.07 3.43 13.34
CA MET A 261 3.29 4.50 12.69
C MET A 261 1.93 4.68 13.34
N GLN A 262 1.21 3.62 13.68
CA GLN A 262 -0.07 3.73 14.39
C GLN A 262 0.09 4.48 15.72
N LYS A 263 1.12 4.16 16.50
CA LYS A 263 1.40 4.86 17.76
C LYS A 263 1.69 6.34 17.56
N LYS A 264 2.51 6.69 16.57
CA LYS A 264 2.85 8.09 16.26
C LYS A 264 1.63 8.87 15.76
N LEU A 265 0.84 8.29 14.87
CA LEU A 265 -0.35 8.94 14.34
C LEU A 265 -1.44 9.15 15.41
N HIS A 266 -1.69 8.16 16.26
CA HIS A 266 -2.64 8.30 17.35
C HIS A 266 -2.15 9.27 18.45
N ALA A 267 -0.84 9.45 18.59
CA ALA A 267 -0.29 10.48 19.47
C ALA A 267 -0.46 11.89 18.88
N LEU A 268 -0.42 12.02 17.54
CA LEU A 268 -0.67 13.26 16.83
C LEU A 268 -2.14 13.67 16.91
N ASP A 269 -3.04 12.77 16.55
CA ASP A 269 -4.50 12.93 16.63
C ASP A 269 -5.16 11.57 16.87
N PRO A 270 -5.81 11.35 18.03
CA PRO A 270 -6.46 10.08 18.36
C PRO A 270 -7.70 9.77 17.48
N GLN A 271 -8.16 10.73 16.69
CA GLN A 271 -9.20 10.49 15.69
C GLN A 271 -8.65 9.91 14.39
N LEU A 272 -7.35 10.03 14.12
CA LEU A 272 -6.77 9.41 12.94
C LEU A 272 -7.04 7.91 12.93
N TYR A 273 -7.38 7.41 11.74
CA TYR A 273 -7.77 6.03 11.51
C TYR A 273 -6.91 5.48 10.39
N LEU A 274 -5.86 4.75 10.77
CA LEU A 274 -4.86 4.24 9.84
C LEU A 274 -5.46 3.11 9.00
N CYS A 275 -5.63 3.37 7.71
CA CYS A 275 -6.19 2.46 6.72
C CYS A 275 -5.15 2.14 5.64
N PRO A 276 -4.16 1.28 5.92
CA PRO A 276 -3.16 0.95 4.92
C PRO A 276 -3.80 0.19 3.76
N ASP A 277 -3.42 0.56 2.56
CA ASP A 277 -3.74 -0.22 1.37
C ASP A 277 -2.88 -1.49 1.37
N LEU A 278 -3.47 -2.59 1.75
CA LEU A 278 -2.87 -3.92 1.71
C LEU A 278 -3.28 -4.61 0.42
N SER A 279 -3.08 -3.96 -0.71
CA SER A 279 -3.54 -4.42 -2.02
C SER A 279 -3.32 -5.91 -2.24
N GLN A 280 -4.30 -6.50 -2.90
CA GLN A 280 -4.47 -7.94 -3.02
C GLN A 280 -4.15 -8.46 -4.41
N TRP A 281 -3.48 -7.67 -5.21
CA TRP A 281 -3.11 -8.09 -6.55
C TRP A 281 -2.39 -9.44 -6.49
N GLY A 282 -3.04 -10.49 -6.98
CA GLY A 282 -2.48 -11.82 -7.03
C GLY A 282 -2.52 -12.67 -5.75
N TYR A 283 -2.95 -12.15 -4.60
CA TYR A 283 -2.95 -12.93 -3.35
C TYR A 283 -3.86 -14.16 -3.39
N PHE A 284 -5.03 -14.02 -4.00
CA PHE A 284 -6.03 -15.10 -4.10
C PHE A 284 -6.23 -15.62 -5.50
N LEU A 285 -5.79 -14.86 -6.48
CA LEU A 285 -6.07 -15.14 -7.89
C LEU A 285 -4.91 -15.80 -8.58
N ASN A 286 -3.98 -16.36 -7.94
CA ASN A 286 -2.81 -16.91 -8.59
C ASN A 286 -2.17 -15.92 -9.60
N VAL A 287 -1.33 -16.44 -10.45
CA VAL A 287 -0.62 -15.71 -11.51
C VAL A 287 -1.56 -15.02 -12.49
N ASP A 288 -2.71 -15.63 -12.77
CA ASP A 288 -3.63 -15.13 -13.80
C ASP A 288 -4.31 -13.82 -13.40
N GLY A 289 -4.71 -13.66 -12.14
CA GLY A 289 -5.24 -12.41 -11.63
C GLY A 289 -4.25 -11.25 -11.69
N SER A 290 -2.98 -11.51 -11.45
CA SER A 290 -1.91 -10.54 -11.58
C SER A 290 -1.69 -10.08 -13.01
N PHE A 291 -1.86 -10.96 -13.99
CA PHE A 291 -1.76 -10.63 -15.41
C PHE A 291 -2.85 -9.67 -15.89
N LEU A 292 -4.06 -9.79 -15.35
CA LEU A 292 -5.20 -8.99 -15.78
C LEU A 292 -5.04 -7.51 -15.46
N THR A 293 -4.30 -7.19 -14.43
CA THR A 293 -4.20 -5.83 -13.93
C THR A 293 -3.06 -5.05 -14.56
N GLY A 294 -2.19 -5.72 -15.33
CA GLY A 294 -0.96 -5.11 -15.85
C GLY A 294 0.05 -4.72 -14.76
N ALA A 295 -0.35 -4.84 -13.49
CA ALA A 295 0.48 -4.52 -12.33
C ALA A 295 1.25 -5.73 -11.84
N GLY A 296 0.81 -6.92 -12.16
CA GLY A 296 1.30 -8.18 -11.59
C GLY A 296 2.56 -8.75 -12.21
N LEU A 297 3.18 -8.05 -13.11
CA LEU A 297 4.40 -8.53 -13.78
C LEU A 297 5.69 -8.08 -13.09
N SER A 298 5.62 -7.26 -12.07
CA SER A 298 6.79 -6.89 -11.30
C SER A 298 6.80 -7.65 -9.98
N ASP A 299 7.95 -8.17 -9.62
CA ASP A 299 8.24 -8.87 -8.37
C ASP A 299 7.83 -8.10 -7.11
N LEU A 300 7.50 -6.82 -7.28
CA LEU A 300 7.17 -5.89 -6.20
C LEU A 300 5.67 -5.82 -5.88
N TRP A 301 4.80 -6.31 -6.76
CA TRP A 301 3.36 -6.10 -6.68
C TRP A 301 2.56 -7.30 -6.16
N ASP A 302 3.19 -8.45 -6.09
CA ASP A 302 2.55 -9.66 -5.56
C ASP A 302 2.63 -9.67 -4.03
N THR A 303 1.49 -9.78 -3.37
CA THR A 303 1.40 -9.85 -1.91
C THR A 303 2.23 -10.99 -1.34
N ALA A 304 2.32 -12.12 -2.02
CA ALA A 304 3.14 -13.25 -1.61
C ALA A 304 4.64 -12.89 -1.63
N VAL A 305 5.08 -12.09 -2.58
CA VAL A 305 6.46 -11.61 -2.69
C VAL A 305 6.77 -10.50 -1.68
N ARG A 306 5.76 -9.75 -1.26
CA ARG A 306 5.90 -8.66 -0.28
C ARG A 306 5.96 -9.14 1.16
N GLY A 307 5.57 -10.38 1.41
CA GLY A 307 5.52 -10.96 2.76
C GLY A 307 4.43 -10.36 3.63
N ALA A 308 3.39 -9.74 3.08
CA ALA A 308 2.30 -9.16 3.85
C ALA A 308 1.45 -10.25 4.51
N ASP A 309 1.56 -10.37 5.82
CA ASP A 309 0.76 -11.27 6.65
C ASP A 309 -0.33 -10.47 7.37
N PHE A 310 -1.53 -10.46 6.82
CA PHE A 310 -2.63 -9.64 7.32
C PHE A 310 -3.05 -9.96 8.75
N TYR A 311 -3.00 -11.22 9.16
CA TYR A 311 -3.29 -11.61 10.54
C TYR A 311 -2.33 -10.96 11.54
N ARG A 312 -1.09 -10.78 11.13
CA ARG A 312 -0.05 -10.20 11.97
C ARG A 312 -0.06 -8.69 11.93
N ILE A 313 -0.40 -8.11 10.79
CA ILE A 313 -0.50 -6.65 10.60
C ILE A 313 -1.78 -6.11 11.26
N ALA A 314 -2.88 -6.84 11.18
CA ALA A 314 -4.20 -6.38 11.62
C ALA A 314 -4.27 -5.77 13.04
N PRO A 315 -3.52 -6.23 14.07
CA PRO A 315 -3.54 -5.57 15.39
C PRO A 315 -2.97 -4.15 15.40
N TYR A 316 -2.15 -3.80 14.42
CA TYR A 316 -1.37 -2.56 14.36
C TYR A 316 -1.87 -1.56 13.30
N VAL A 317 -3.03 -1.84 12.73
CA VAL A 317 -3.73 -0.93 11.83
C VAL A 317 -5.18 -0.79 12.30
N ASP A 318 -5.81 0.31 11.96
CA ASP A 318 -7.18 0.55 12.42
C ASP A 318 -8.19 -0.15 11.51
N ALA A 319 -8.02 -0.04 10.20
CA ALA A 319 -8.77 -0.82 9.23
C ALA A 319 -7.88 -1.10 8.01
N ALA A 320 -7.75 -2.35 7.64
CA ALA A 320 -7.09 -2.67 6.37
C ALA A 320 -7.97 -2.16 5.21
N HIS A 321 -7.31 -1.56 4.24
CA HIS A 321 -7.90 -1.21 2.95
C HIS A 321 -7.34 -2.16 1.89
N PHE A 322 -8.15 -2.58 0.93
CA PHE A 322 -7.68 -3.35 -0.19
C PHE A 322 -8.54 -3.12 -1.44
N ILE A 323 -7.95 -3.36 -2.57
CA ILE A 323 -8.60 -3.21 -3.86
C ILE A 323 -8.79 -4.59 -4.49
N SER A 324 -10.02 -4.93 -4.81
CA SER A 324 -10.38 -6.11 -5.58
C SER A 324 -10.48 -5.78 -7.06
N VAL A 325 -10.03 -6.69 -7.90
CA VAL A 325 -10.22 -6.62 -9.35
C VAL A 325 -11.18 -7.72 -9.75
N PRO A 326 -12.48 -7.41 -9.92
CA PRO A 326 -13.52 -8.39 -10.08
C PRO A 326 -13.66 -8.87 -11.53
N VAL A 327 -12.57 -9.30 -12.16
CA VAL A 327 -12.58 -9.81 -13.53
C VAL A 327 -11.80 -11.11 -13.67
N LEU A 328 -12.30 -12.02 -14.47
CA LEU A 328 -11.60 -13.23 -14.87
C LEU A 328 -10.57 -12.94 -15.98
N PRO A 329 -9.64 -13.87 -16.24
CA PRO A 329 -8.66 -13.76 -17.32
C PRO A 329 -9.23 -13.49 -18.71
N ASN A 330 -10.45 -13.93 -18.97
CA ASN A 330 -11.15 -13.68 -20.23
C ASN A 330 -11.89 -12.33 -20.28
N GLY A 331 -11.79 -11.53 -19.20
CA GLY A 331 -12.47 -10.24 -19.09
C GLY A 331 -13.89 -10.30 -18.53
N ASP A 332 -14.42 -11.48 -18.21
CA ASP A 332 -15.73 -11.61 -17.58
C ASP A 332 -15.69 -11.15 -16.14
N PRO A 333 -16.74 -10.52 -15.62
CA PRO A 333 -16.83 -10.12 -14.23
C PRO A 333 -16.89 -11.34 -13.29
N ASP A 334 -16.20 -11.24 -12.16
CA ASP A 334 -16.21 -12.26 -11.10
C ASP A 334 -16.52 -11.67 -9.73
N CYS A 335 -17.78 -11.66 -9.37
CA CYS A 335 -18.23 -11.22 -8.05
C CYS A 335 -17.85 -12.19 -6.92
N TYR A 336 -17.59 -13.47 -7.21
CA TYR A 336 -17.19 -14.45 -6.20
C TYR A 336 -15.81 -14.17 -5.66
N VAL A 337 -14.87 -13.74 -6.51
CA VAL A 337 -13.54 -13.34 -6.08
C VAL A 337 -13.61 -12.17 -5.11
N THR A 338 -14.40 -11.14 -5.43
CA THR A 338 -14.61 -9.99 -4.55
C THR A 338 -15.22 -10.43 -3.21
N ALA A 339 -16.29 -11.23 -3.24
CA ALA A 339 -16.92 -11.74 -2.02
C ALA A 339 -15.97 -12.60 -1.17
N CYS A 340 -15.15 -13.43 -1.82
CA CYS A 340 -14.14 -14.25 -1.14
C CYS A 340 -13.09 -13.35 -0.46
N GLN A 341 -12.54 -12.39 -1.18
CA GLN A 341 -11.55 -11.45 -0.65
C GLN A 341 -12.09 -10.65 0.54
N HIS A 342 -13.31 -10.12 0.45
CA HIS A 342 -13.96 -9.39 1.55
C HIS A 342 -14.20 -10.29 2.77
N SER A 343 -14.65 -11.54 2.56
CA SER A 343 -14.83 -12.50 3.64
C SER A 343 -13.52 -12.85 4.33
N MET A 344 -12.45 -13.01 3.56
CA MET A 344 -11.13 -13.27 4.10
C MET A 344 -10.61 -12.06 4.89
N MET A 345 -10.74 -10.85 4.37
CA MET A 345 -10.32 -9.64 5.07
C MET A 345 -11.07 -9.44 6.38
N ARG A 346 -12.37 -9.72 6.41
CA ARG A 346 -13.14 -9.73 7.65
C ARG A 346 -12.54 -10.67 8.70
N ASN A 347 -12.18 -11.88 8.28
CA ASN A 347 -11.58 -12.88 9.17
C ASN A 347 -10.18 -12.47 9.61
N MET A 348 -9.34 -12.05 8.68
CA MET A 348 -7.97 -11.60 8.96
C MET A 348 -7.96 -10.39 9.88
N ASN A 349 -8.93 -9.50 9.73
CA ASN A 349 -9.12 -8.33 10.58
C ASN A 349 -9.79 -8.67 11.93
N ARG A 350 -10.00 -9.95 12.20
CA ARG A 350 -10.59 -10.47 13.46
C ARG A 350 -11.97 -9.87 13.76
N GLY A 351 -12.80 -9.72 12.73
CA GLY A 351 -14.14 -9.15 12.84
C GLY A 351 -14.21 -7.63 13.02
N ARG A 352 -13.06 -6.93 12.98
CA ARG A 352 -13.04 -5.46 12.97
C ARG A 352 -13.41 -4.94 11.59
N SER A 353 -13.77 -3.66 11.52
CA SER A 353 -14.03 -2.97 10.26
C SER A 353 -12.84 -3.01 9.31
N PHE A 354 -13.11 -3.02 8.03
CA PHE A 354 -12.13 -2.87 6.96
C PHE A 354 -12.74 -2.03 5.83
N ILE A 355 -11.92 -1.52 4.96
CA ILE A 355 -12.35 -0.76 3.79
C ILE A 355 -12.14 -1.64 2.56
N GLY A 356 -13.24 -2.08 1.95
CA GLY A 356 -13.22 -2.82 0.69
C GLY A 356 -13.22 -1.84 -0.49
N GLY A 357 -12.35 -2.04 -1.45
CA GLY A 357 -12.29 -1.29 -2.68
C GLY A 357 -12.46 -2.19 -3.91
N ILE A 358 -13.02 -1.62 -4.97
CA ILE A 358 -13.12 -2.25 -6.27
C ILE A 358 -12.40 -1.34 -7.27
N TYR A 359 -11.49 -1.92 -8.01
CA TYR A 359 -10.86 -1.21 -9.10
C TYR A 359 -11.82 -1.14 -10.29
N TRP A 360 -12.20 0.09 -10.64
CA TRP A 360 -13.08 0.38 -11.74
C TRP A 360 -12.29 1.03 -12.84
N GLY A 361 -12.31 0.43 -14.00
CA GLY A 361 -11.65 1.03 -15.12
C GLY A 361 -11.48 0.08 -16.28
N ARG A 362 -10.63 0.50 -17.16
CA ARG A 362 -10.27 -0.27 -18.34
C ARG A 362 -9.13 -1.21 -17.98
N PHE A 363 -9.35 -2.48 -18.15
CA PHE A 363 -8.30 -3.49 -18.03
C PHE A 363 -7.73 -3.81 -19.41
N VAL A 364 -6.42 -3.93 -19.48
CA VAL A 364 -5.70 -4.35 -20.70
C VAL A 364 -5.04 -5.68 -20.39
N TYR A 365 -5.44 -6.71 -21.10
CA TYR A 365 -4.84 -8.04 -21.03
C TYR A 365 -4.52 -8.53 -22.43
N ASN A 366 -3.24 -8.78 -22.74
CA ASN A 366 -2.80 -9.24 -24.06
C ASN A 366 -3.48 -8.50 -25.24
N ASP A 367 -3.49 -7.16 -25.19
CA ASP A 367 -4.17 -6.29 -26.16
C ASP A 367 -5.71 -6.35 -26.15
N LEU A 368 -6.30 -7.14 -25.28
CA LEU A 368 -7.73 -7.09 -25.02
C LEU A 368 -8.06 -6.00 -23.99
N TYR A 369 -9.17 -5.32 -24.24
CA TYR A 369 -9.65 -4.26 -23.38
C TYR A 369 -10.99 -4.68 -22.78
N ALA A 370 -11.04 -4.82 -21.47
CA ALA A 370 -12.27 -5.07 -20.75
C ALA A 370 -12.68 -3.82 -19.95
N TRP A 371 -13.97 -3.51 -20.02
CA TRP A 371 -14.59 -2.50 -19.18
C TRP A 371 -15.53 -3.21 -18.23
N ILE A 372 -15.43 -2.91 -16.93
CA ILE A 372 -16.45 -3.32 -15.98
C ILE A 372 -17.67 -2.43 -16.23
N SER A 373 -18.79 -3.01 -16.60
CA SER A 373 -20.03 -2.26 -16.74
C SER A 373 -20.54 -1.78 -15.38
N PRO A 374 -21.31 -0.68 -15.32
CA PRO A 374 -21.91 -0.23 -14.06
C PRO A 374 -22.74 -1.31 -13.36
N CYS A 375 -23.44 -2.15 -14.13
CA CYS A 375 -24.24 -3.26 -13.56
C CYS A 375 -23.37 -4.32 -12.90
N GLU A 376 -22.26 -4.68 -13.51
CA GLU A 376 -21.27 -5.66 -13.00
C GLU A 376 -20.60 -5.12 -11.74
N ALA A 377 -20.26 -3.82 -11.72
CA ALA A 377 -19.70 -3.17 -10.55
C ALA A 377 -20.69 -3.17 -9.38
N VAL A 378 -21.98 -2.86 -9.62
CA VAL A 378 -23.04 -2.93 -8.60
C VAL A 378 -23.22 -4.37 -8.11
N ALA A 379 -23.22 -5.37 -9.01
CA ALA A 379 -23.32 -6.77 -8.62
C ALA A 379 -22.14 -7.21 -7.76
N SER A 380 -20.93 -6.79 -8.08
CA SER A 380 -19.73 -7.07 -7.28
C SER A 380 -19.77 -6.43 -5.90
N MET A 381 -20.25 -5.18 -5.80
CA MET A 381 -20.44 -4.52 -4.51
C MET A 381 -21.52 -5.17 -3.67
N ALA A 382 -22.61 -5.62 -4.28
CA ALA A 382 -23.71 -6.28 -3.56
C ALA A 382 -23.31 -7.68 -3.06
N ALA A 383 -22.32 -8.32 -3.71
CA ALA A 383 -21.82 -9.64 -3.31
C ALA A 383 -20.78 -9.57 -2.16
N SER A 384 -20.25 -8.40 -1.89
CA SER A 384 -19.24 -8.15 -0.84
C SER A 384 -19.86 -7.68 0.47
#